data_3cf0eb12648c4ad485338ae07c778d3c
#
_entry.id   3cf0eb12648c4ad485338ae07c778d3c
#
_cell.length_a   1.000
_cell.length_b   1.000
_cell.length_c   1.000
_cell.angle_alpha   90.00
_cell.angle_beta   90.00
_cell.angle_gamma   90.00
#
_symmetry.space_group_name_H-M   'P 1'
#
loop_
_entity.id
_entity.type
_entity.pdbx_description
1 polymer ?
#
loop_
_entity_poly.entity_id
_entity_poly.type
_entity_poly.pdbx_seq_one_letter_code
_entity_poly.pdbx_strand_id
1 'polypeptide(L)'
;MPQRKAEEKSFVKVTSRDINLYQNADATSQILEAVSPGEIFDYKGMENDFYLVSTNQGFTGYVSKSDASKFTKKMLQPIHTLKNAIIVLDAGHGGDDIGASSINKKYYEKDMTIAMVKVIKKALENAGAKVYLTHNSSNKYIYLDDVTKFSMDKNADVFLSIHFDAADVDNQYSGVKTYYYYNKYQNLAQSISHQFDNLPLNNLGIEQGNFEVIRETTQPSLLLELGYLNNEKDLAYITSNDYREKIANDIVKGLENFFNNN
;
A
#
# COMPACT_ATOMS: atom_id res chain seq x y z
N MET A 1 -12.09 25.70 -4.02
CA MET A 1 -11.84 25.10 -2.70
C MET A 1 -10.57 25.70 -2.12
N PRO A 2 -10.48 26.00 -0.81
CA PRO A 2 -9.25 26.46 -0.22
C PRO A 2 -8.18 25.36 -0.40
N GLN A 3 -7.00 25.77 -0.82
CA GLN A 3 -5.87 24.88 -1.01
C GLN A 3 -5.44 24.34 0.36
N ARG A 4 -5.34 23.01 0.52
CA ARG A 4 -4.86 22.39 1.77
C ARG A 4 -3.45 22.91 2.07
N LYS A 5 -3.21 23.27 3.33
CA LYS A 5 -1.88 23.66 3.78
C LYS A 5 -0.94 22.47 3.64
N ALA A 6 0.32 22.75 3.31
CA ALA A 6 1.38 21.78 3.25
C ALA A 6 2.51 22.16 4.17
N GLU A 7 3.15 21.19 4.79
CA GLU A 7 4.35 21.35 5.63
C GLU A 7 5.50 20.53 5.04
N GLU A 8 6.72 21.05 5.15
CA GLU A 8 7.90 20.28 4.78
C GLU A 8 8.23 19.27 5.89
N LYS A 9 8.38 18.01 5.48
CA LYS A 9 8.78 16.90 6.35
C LYS A 9 10.00 16.19 5.78
N SER A 10 10.95 15.90 6.64
CA SER A 10 12.17 15.19 6.26
C SER A 10 12.05 13.70 6.56
N PHE A 11 12.58 12.90 5.68
CA PHE A 11 12.59 11.45 5.72
C PHE A 11 13.99 10.92 5.44
N VAL A 12 14.22 9.67 5.82
CA VAL A 12 15.44 8.92 5.51
C VAL A 12 15.04 7.63 4.82
N LYS A 13 15.54 7.40 3.61
CA LYS A 13 15.34 6.15 2.84
C LYS A 13 16.60 5.31 2.92
N VAL A 14 16.48 4.04 3.29
CA VAL A 14 17.55 3.05 3.25
C VAL A 14 17.91 2.75 1.80
N THR A 15 19.21 2.78 1.47
CA THR A 15 19.71 2.60 0.09
C THR A 15 20.53 1.35 -0.09
N SER A 16 21.03 0.76 1.01
CA SER A 16 21.88 -0.44 1.01
C SER A 16 21.12 -1.67 1.50
N ARG A 17 21.68 -2.86 1.28
CA ARG A 17 21.15 -4.14 1.79
C ARG A 17 21.82 -4.50 3.11
N ASP A 18 21.17 -5.38 3.88
CA ASP A 18 21.70 -5.95 5.13
C ASP A 18 22.06 -4.87 6.18
N ILE A 19 21.17 -3.88 6.32
CA ILE A 19 21.35 -2.72 7.20
C ILE A 19 20.62 -2.92 8.52
N ASN A 20 21.21 -2.36 9.56
CA ASN A 20 20.64 -2.35 10.91
C ASN A 20 20.37 -0.92 11.38
N LEU A 21 19.35 -0.77 12.23
CA LEU A 21 19.21 0.37 13.12
C LEU A 21 19.93 0.09 14.43
N TYR A 22 20.66 1.08 14.92
CA TYR A 22 21.48 1.01 16.12
C TYR A 22 20.89 1.85 17.25
N GLN A 23 21.17 1.46 18.49
CA GLN A 23 20.73 2.19 19.67
C GLN A 23 21.42 3.56 19.78
N ASN A 24 22.69 3.67 19.41
CA ASN A 24 23.49 4.88 19.44
C ASN A 24 24.05 5.19 18.05
N ALA A 25 24.58 6.40 17.84
CA ALA A 25 25.25 6.82 16.61
C ALA A 25 26.64 6.15 16.43
N ASP A 26 26.65 4.81 16.51
CA ASP A 26 27.82 3.94 16.47
C ASP A 26 27.42 2.55 15.98
N ALA A 27 28.05 2.07 14.91
CA ALA A 27 27.78 0.76 14.34
C ALA A 27 28.19 -0.44 15.23
N THR A 28 28.93 -0.20 16.31
CA THR A 28 29.27 -1.22 17.31
C THR A 28 28.27 -1.29 18.46
N SER A 29 27.31 -0.37 18.50
CA SER A 29 26.28 -0.35 19.54
C SER A 29 25.21 -1.45 19.30
N GLN A 30 24.30 -1.60 20.25
CA GLN A 30 23.23 -2.60 20.15
C GLN A 30 22.41 -2.40 18.88
N ILE A 31 22.22 -3.49 18.12
CA ILE A 31 21.28 -3.54 17.00
C ILE A 31 19.85 -3.58 17.57
N LEU A 32 18.99 -2.67 17.11
CA LEU A 32 17.58 -2.60 17.48
C LEU A 32 16.72 -3.42 16.52
N GLU A 33 16.94 -3.27 15.23
CA GLU A 33 16.22 -4.04 14.20
C GLU A 33 17.01 -4.06 12.88
N ALA A 34 16.81 -5.12 12.09
CA ALA A 34 17.26 -5.17 10.70
C ALA A 34 16.23 -4.48 9.81
N VAL A 35 16.70 -3.70 8.84
CA VAL A 35 15.82 -2.91 7.97
C VAL A 35 15.99 -3.29 6.50
N SER A 36 14.89 -3.14 5.76
CA SER A 36 14.85 -3.48 4.34
C SER A 36 15.35 -2.33 3.45
N PRO A 37 16.00 -2.63 2.31
CA PRO A 37 16.26 -1.62 1.30
C PRO A 37 14.98 -0.91 0.88
N GLY A 38 15.05 0.40 0.67
CA GLY A 38 13.89 1.22 0.32
C GLY A 38 13.01 1.64 1.49
N GLU A 39 13.18 1.09 2.68
CA GLU A 39 12.41 1.48 3.87
C GLU A 39 12.58 2.96 4.19
N ILE A 40 11.47 3.64 4.51
CA ILE A 40 11.44 5.09 4.73
C ILE A 40 11.03 5.39 6.17
N PHE A 41 11.88 6.14 6.83
CA PHE A 41 11.69 6.58 8.22
C PHE A 41 11.47 8.08 8.32
N ASP A 42 10.76 8.50 9.36
CA ASP A 42 10.70 9.91 9.75
C ASP A 42 12.06 10.35 10.32
N TYR A 43 12.68 11.37 9.71
CA TYR A 43 13.92 11.96 10.21
C TYR A 43 13.67 12.74 11.50
N LYS A 44 14.49 12.49 12.53
CA LYS A 44 14.43 13.16 13.85
C LYS A 44 15.64 14.01 14.16
N GLY A 45 16.77 13.73 13.53
CA GLY A 45 18.02 14.42 13.80
C GLY A 45 19.23 13.72 13.18
N MET A 46 20.41 14.17 13.56
CA MET A 46 21.67 13.60 13.10
C MET A 46 22.70 13.72 14.22
N GLU A 47 23.49 12.71 14.42
CA GLU A 47 24.64 12.69 15.31
C GLU A 47 25.78 11.94 14.63
N ASN A 48 26.98 12.51 14.63
CA ASN A 48 28.13 11.99 13.88
C ASN A 48 27.73 11.74 12.40
N ASP A 49 28.04 10.56 11.87
CA ASP A 49 27.65 10.13 10.52
C ASP A 49 26.42 9.22 10.52
N PHE A 50 25.49 9.43 11.46
CA PHE A 50 24.25 8.68 11.56
C PHE A 50 23.01 9.61 11.54
N TYR A 51 21.96 9.17 10.86
CA TYR A 51 20.63 9.76 10.98
C TYR A 51 19.88 9.14 12.15
N LEU A 52 19.32 9.98 13.02
CA LEU A 52 18.33 9.57 14.03
C LEU A 52 16.95 9.51 13.34
N VAL A 53 16.28 8.38 13.46
CA VAL A 53 15.00 8.13 12.79
C VAL A 53 13.96 7.52 13.75
N SER A 54 12.67 7.65 13.45
CA SER A 54 11.63 6.85 14.12
C SER A 54 11.51 5.50 13.44
N THR A 55 11.56 4.42 14.23
CA THR A 55 11.41 3.06 13.73
C THR A 55 9.95 2.71 13.45
N ASN A 56 9.74 1.60 12.74
CA ASN A 56 8.40 1.05 12.50
C ASN A 56 7.68 0.63 13.80
N GLN A 57 8.45 0.31 14.86
CA GLN A 57 7.92 -0.07 16.17
C GLN A 57 7.64 1.13 17.09
N GLY A 58 7.94 2.36 16.65
CA GLY A 58 7.59 3.59 17.36
C GLY A 58 8.67 4.11 18.34
N PHE A 59 9.87 3.49 18.38
CA PHE A 59 11.01 4.05 19.10
C PHE A 59 11.97 4.75 18.13
N THR A 60 13.07 5.31 18.62
CA THR A 60 14.11 5.95 17.81
C THR A 60 15.32 5.05 17.69
N GLY A 61 15.98 5.12 16.55
CA GLY A 61 17.24 4.41 16.28
C GLY A 61 18.11 5.20 15.30
N TYR A 62 19.32 4.74 15.11
CA TYR A 62 20.33 5.38 14.26
C TYR A 62 20.63 4.50 13.04
N VAL A 63 20.67 5.12 11.86
CA VAL A 63 21.13 4.48 10.61
C VAL A 63 22.29 5.27 10.03
N SER A 64 23.31 4.55 9.51
CA SER A 64 24.47 5.21 8.91
C SER A 64 24.10 6.01 7.66
N LYS A 65 24.73 7.17 7.50
CA LYS A 65 24.62 8.00 6.29
C LYS A 65 25.21 7.34 5.04
N SER A 66 26.10 6.37 5.20
CA SER A 66 26.61 5.58 4.07
C SER A 66 25.56 4.66 3.47
N ASP A 67 24.55 4.28 4.27
CA ASP A 67 23.55 3.25 3.96
C ASP A 67 22.14 3.81 3.75
N ALA A 68 21.98 5.11 3.92
CA ALA A 68 20.71 5.78 3.80
C ALA A 68 20.84 7.20 3.25
N SER A 69 19.80 7.71 2.63
CA SER A 69 19.73 9.07 2.10
C SER A 69 18.57 9.85 2.72
N LYS A 70 18.86 11.10 3.12
CA LYS A 70 17.83 12.03 3.59
C LYS A 70 17.20 12.77 2.42
N PHE A 71 15.88 12.90 2.44
CA PHE A 71 15.13 13.76 1.53
C PHE A 71 14.03 14.54 2.25
N THR A 72 13.53 15.60 1.61
CA THR A 72 12.44 16.43 2.14
C THR A 72 11.28 16.43 1.17
N LYS A 73 10.07 16.34 1.70
CA LYS A 73 8.84 16.32 0.93
C LYS A 73 7.79 17.25 1.56
N LYS A 74 7.03 17.95 0.74
CA LYS A 74 5.83 18.67 1.18
C LYS A 74 4.71 17.66 1.42
N MET A 75 4.25 17.56 2.67
CA MET A 75 3.12 16.74 3.08
C MET A 75 1.90 17.62 3.28
N LEU A 76 0.76 17.23 2.71
CA LEU A 76 -0.50 17.91 2.99
C LEU A 76 -0.92 17.67 4.45
N GLN A 77 -1.52 18.68 5.06
CA GLN A 77 -2.13 18.50 6.39
C GLN A 77 -3.15 17.35 6.35
N PRO A 78 -3.24 16.53 7.42
CA PRO A 78 -4.21 15.45 7.49
C PRO A 78 -5.63 15.90 7.17
N ILE A 79 -6.42 14.98 6.65
CA ILE A 79 -7.85 15.18 6.36
C ILE A 79 -8.64 14.15 7.15
N HIS A 80 -9.79 14.57 7.68
CA HIS A 80 -10.66 13.75 8.54
C HIS A 80 -11.97 13.38 7.84
N THR A 81 -11.94 13.30 6.52
CA THR A 81 -13.10 12.89 5.71
C THR A 81 -12.63 12.37 4.37
N LEU A 82 -13.33 11.36 3.84
CA LEU A 82 -13.06 10.83 2.50
C LEU A 82 -13.31 11.88 1.41
N LYS A 83 -14.27 12.79 1.66
CA LYS A 83 -14.54 13.89 0.72
C LYS A 83 -13.31 14.79 0.58
N ASN A 84 -12.84 14.96 -0.65
CA ASN A 84 -11.63 15.69 -1.04
C ASN A 84 -10.30 14.99 -0.65
N ALA A 85 -10.34 13.79 -0.09
CA ALA A 85 -9.15 12.98 0.09
C ALA A 85 -8.52 12.63 -1.28
N ILE A 86 -7.21 12.61 -1.34
CA ILE A 86 -6.45 12.18 -2.52
C ILE A 86 -6.11 10.70 -2.36
N ILE A 87 -6.71 9.88 -3.19
CA ILE A 87 -6.49 8.43 -3.20
C ILE A 87 -5.73 8.07 -4.47
N VAL A 88 -4.64 7.32 -4.32
CA VAL A 88 -3.97 6.70 -5.46
C VAL A 88 -4.26 5.21 -5.45
N LEU A 89 -4.81 4.71 -6.55
CA LEU A 89 -5.02 3.30 -6.79
C LEU A 89 -3.98 2.80 -7.78
N ASP A 90 -3.35 1.71 -7.43
CA ASP A 90 -2.45 0.97 -8.28
C ASP A 90 -3.14 -0.34 -8.71
N ALA A 91 -3.10 -0.64 -9.99
CA ALA A 91 -3.51 -1.94 -10.50
C ALA A 91 -2.23 -2.78 -10.63
N GLY A 92 -2.10 -3.82 -9.82
CA GLY A 92 -0.93 -4.69 -9.88
C GLY A 92 -0.69 -5.26 -11.27
N HIS A 93 0.60 -5.42 -11.62
CA HIS A 93 1.05 -6.00 -12.90
C HIS A 93 0.74 -5.14 -14.14
N GLY A 94 1.08 -5.65 -15.33
CA GLY A 94 0.83 -4.99 -16.61
C GLY A 94 1.91 -5.28 -17.66
N GLY A 95 1.60 -5.02 -18.92
CA GLY A 95 2.50 -5.33 -20.02
C GLY A 95 2.82 -6.82 -20.11
N ASP A 96 4.10 -7.16 -20.06
CA ASP A 96 4.58 -8.56 -20.09
C ASP A 96 4.48 -9.26 -18.72
N ASP A 97 4.35 -8.49 -17.64
CA ASP A 97 4.06 -9.02 -16.31
C ASP A 97 2.55 -9.30 -16.21
N ILE A 98 2.19 -10.55 -16.37
CA ILE A 98 0.79 -10.99 -16.33
C ILE A 98 0.24 -11.20 -14.91
N GLY A 99 1.13 -11.27 -13.89
CA GLY A 99 0.78 -11.68 -12.53
C GLY A 99 0.27 -13.12 -12.47
N ALA A 100 -0.60 -13.39 -11.52
CA ALA A 100 -1.30 -14.68 -11.38
C ALA A 100 -2.18 -14.98 -12.59
N SER A 101 -2.52 -16.26 -12.76
CA SER A 101 -3.41 -16.71 -13.83
C SER A 101 -4.45 -17.71 -13.33
N SER A 102 -5.65 -17.67 -13.92
CA SER A 102 -6.65 -18.69 -13.66
C SER A 102 -6.21 -20.07 -14.13
N ILE A 103 -6.80 -21.14 -13.58
CA ILE A 103 -6.48 -22.55 -13.89
C ILE A 103 -6.53 -22.80 -15.40
N ASN A 104 -7.55 -22.27 -16.06
CA ASN A 104 -7.74 -22.42 -17.51
C ASN A 104 -6.96 -21.42 -18.36
N LYS A 105 -6.09 -20.58 -17.76
CA LYS A 105 -5.29 -19.53 -18.42
C LYS A 105 -6.11 -18.51 -19.22
N LYS A 106 -7.40 -18.39 -18.95
CA LYS A 106 -8.30 -17.45 -19.61
C LYS A 106 -8.25 -16.04 -18.99
N TYR A 107 -7.94 -15.95 -17.71
CA TYR A 107 -7.89 -14.70 -16.96
C TYR A 107 -6.51 -14.51 -16.36
N TYR A 108 -5.97 -13.31 -16.49
CA TYR A 108 -4.69 -12.90 -15.94
C TYR A 108 -4.91 -11.78 -14.92
N GLU A 109 -4.07 -11.74 -13.89
CA GLU A 109 -4.19 -10.79 -12.80
C GLU A 109 -4.19 -9.35 -13.30
N LYS A 110 -3.27 -8.98 -14.19
CA LYS A 110 -3.20 -7.63 -14.78
C LYS A 110 -4.52 -7.12 -15.38
N ASP A 111 -5.36 -8.02 -15.93
CA ASP A 111 -6.65 -7.64 -16.51
C ASP A 111 -7.70 -7.48 -15.42
N MET A 112 -7.66 -8.34 -14.40
CA MET A 112 -8.60 -8.30 -13.26
C MET A 112 -8.34 -7.09 -12.38
N THR A 113 -7.07 -6.75 -12.11
CA THR A 113 -6.69 -5.56 -11.32
C THR A 113 -7.15 -4.28 -12.01
N ILE A 114 -6.94 -4.14 -13.32
CA ILE A 114 -7.46 -3.00 -14.11
C ILE A 114 -8.98 -2.91 -14.06
N ALA A 115 -9.67 -4.04 -14.17
CA ALA A 115 -11.13 -4.06 -14.08
C ALA A 115 -11.60 -3.60 -12.68
N MET A 116 -10.93 -4.06 -11.62
CA MET A 116 -11.25 -3.75 -10.23
C MET A 116 -10.98 -2.29 -9.91
N VAL A 117 -9.80 -1.73 -10.22
CA VAL A 117 -9.47 -0.33 -9.89
C VAL A 117 -10.41 0.66 -10.57
N LYS A 118 -10.97 0.34 -11.75
CA LYS A 118 -11.97 1.20 -12.42
C LYS A 118 -13.27 1.28 -11.63
N VAL A 119 -13.72 0.17 -11.04
CA VAL A 119 -14.94 0.14 -10.21
C VAL A 119 -14.69 0.85 -8.87
N ILE A 120 -13.56 0.57 -8.22
CA ILE A 120 -13.15 1.25 -6.96
C ILE A 120 -13.03 2.75 -7.19
N LYS A 121 -12.36 3.18 -8.27
CA LYS A 121 -12.23 4.61 -8.62
C LYS A 121 -13.60 5.29 -8.69
N LYS A 122 -14.54 4.70 -9.45
CA LYS A 122 -15.88 5.26 -9.61
C LYS A 122 -16.61 5.39 -8.27
N ALA A 123 -16.53 4.38 -7.40
CA ALA A 123 -17.16 4.40 -6.08
C ALA A 123 -16.55 5.50 -5.18
N LEU A 124 -15.24 5.61 -5.14
CA LEU A 124 -14.53 6.63 -4.36
C LEU A 124 -14.81 8.06 -4.87
N GLU A 125 -14.85 8.26 -6.19
CA GLU A 125 -15.21 9.55 -6.77
C GLU A 125 -16.65 9.94 -6.47
N ASN A 126 -17.58 8.99 -6.47
CA ASN A 126 -18.95 9.22 -6.06
C ASN A 126 -19.06 9.62 -4.57
N ALA A 127 -18.19 9.09 -3.72
CA ALA A 127 -18.06 9.50 -2.31
C ALA A 127 -17.30 10.83 -2.12
N GLY A 128 -16.85 11.46 -3.21
CA GLY A 128 -16.25 12.79 -3.21
C GLY A 128 -14.73 12.81 -3.08
N ALA A 129 -14.06 11.68 -3.14
CA ALA A 129 -12.61 11.61 -3.18
C ALA A 129 -12.04 12.05 -4.56
N LYS A 130 -10.78 12.47 -4.57
CA LYS A 130 -10.01 12.71 -5.78
C LYS A 130 -9.11 11.49 -6.05
N VAL A 131 -9.40 10.74 -7.11
CA VAL A 131 -8.75 9.47 -7.37
C VAL A 131 -7.83 9.52 -8.58
N TYR A 132 -6.59 9.06 -8.42
CA TYR A 132 -5.63 8.86 -9.48
C TYR A 132 -5.32 7.38 -9.63
N LEU A 133 -5.12 6.93 -10.87
CA LEU A 133 -4.61 5.58 -11.17
C LEU A 133 -3.15 5.69 -11.58
N THR A 134 -2.32 4.73 -11.18
CA THR A 134 -0.94 4.61 -11.66
C THR A 134 -0.94 4.34 -13.17
N HIS A 135 -1.85 3.51 -13.64
CA HIS A 135 -2.15 3.28 -15.04
C HIS A 135 -3.61 2.82 -15.23
N ASN A 136 -4.07 2.80 -16.47
CA ASN A 136 -5.46 2.49 -16.82
C ASN A 136 -5.60 1.40 -17.90
N SER A 137 -4.50 0.73 -18.23
CA SER A 137 -4.43 -0.31 -19.25
C SER A 137 -3.54 -1.45 -18.80
N SER A 138 -4.02 -2.69 -18.92
CA SER A 138 -3.26 -3.91 -18.62
C SER A 138 -2.09 -4.16 -19.59
N ASN A 139 -2.03 -3.44 -20.70
CA ASN A 139 -0.90 -3.50 -21.63
C ASN A 139 0.28 -2.60 -21.24
N LYS A 140 0.13 -1.81 -20.17
CA LYS A 140 1.18 -0.90 -19.70
C LYS A 140 1.84 -1.51 -18.45
N TYR A 141 3.14 -1.78 -18.55
CA TYR A 141 3.98 -2.06 -17.38
C TYR A 141 4.45 -0.76 -16.72
N ILE A 142 4.50 -0.73 -15.41
CA ILE A 142 5.09 0.37 -14.63
C ILE A 142 6.06 -0.24 -13.61
N TYR A 143 7.27 0.30 -13.55
CA TYR A 143 8.24 -0.11 -12.53
C TYR A 143 7.77 0.27 -11.14
N LEU A 144 8.06 -0.55 -10.13
CA LEU A 144 7.59 -0.35 -8.75
C LEU A 144 8.06 1.00 -8.17
N ASP A 145 9.29 1.42 -8.48
CA ASP A 145 9.80 2.76 -8.13
C ASP A 145 8.93 3.89 -8.69
N ASP A 146 8.45 3.75 -9.95
CA ASP A 146 7.57 4.74 -10.56
C ASP A 146 6.17 4.74 -9.93
N VAL A 147 5.66 3.59 -9.52
CA VAL A 147 4.39 3.44 -8.79
C VAL A 147 4.46 4.18 -7.45
N THR A 148 5.49 3.90 -6.64
CA THR A 148 5.69 4.54 -5.33
C THR A 148 5.91 6.04 -5.48
N LYS A 149 6.76 6.44 -6.42
CA LYS A 149 7.02 7.85 -6.74
C LYS A 149 5.75 8.59 -7.18
N PHE A 150 4.95 7.99 -8.07
CA PHE A 150 3.69 8.58 -8.53
C PHE A 150 2.75 8.88 -7.36
N SER A 151 2.59 7.94 -6.43
CA SER A 151 1.72 8.11 -5.27
C SER A 151 2.21 9.23 -4.34
N MET A 152 3.52 9.33 -4.14
CA MET A 152 4.15 10.39 -3.35
C MET A 152 4.03 11.76 -4.05
N ASP A 153 4.24 11.85 -5.35
CA ASP A 153 4.14 13.09 -6.14
C ASP A 153 2.69 13.64 -6.18
N LYS A 154 1.69 12.75 -6.11
CA LYS A 154 0.27 13.16 -5.96
C LYS A 154 -0.06 13.66 -4.56
N ASN A 155 0.85 13.52 -3.57
CA ASN A 155 0.56 13.74 -2.16
C ASN A 155 -0.69 12.97 -1.73
N ALA A 156 -0.73 11.68 -2.04
CA ALA A 156 -1.83 10.81 -1.69
C ALA A 156 -2.05 10.82 -0.16
N ASP A 157 -3.31 10.86 0.24
CA ASP A 157 -3.71 10.63 1.63
C ASP A 157 -3.71 9.14 1.96
N VAL A 158 -4.05 8.32 0.94
CA VAL A 158 -3.97 6.86 0.99
C VAL A 158 -3.56 6.33 -0.38
N PHE A 159 -2.71 5.31 -0.38
CA PHE A 159 -2.33 4.50 -1.52
C PHE A 159 -2.85 3.07 -1.34
N LEU A 160 -3.53 2.53 -2.36
CA LEU A 160 -4.01 1.15 -2.37
C LEU A 160 -3.50 0.45 -3.63
N SER A 161 -2.71 -0.60 -3.46
CA SER A 161 -2.30 -1.51 -4.54
C SER A 161 -3.25 -2.70 -4.58
N ILE A 162 -3.83 -2.97 -5.72
CA ILE A 162 -4.90 -3.95 -5.92
C ILE A 162 -4.34 -5.16 -6.67
N HIS A 163 -4.49 -6.33 -6.06
CA HIS A 163 -3.95 -7.59 -6.51
C HIS A 163 -4.97 -8.73 -6.39
N PHE A 164 -4.64 -9.85 -7.00
CA PHE A 164 -5.30 -11.14 -6.87
C PHE A 164 -4.25 -12.24 -6.76
N ASP A 165 -4.32 -13.01 -5.71
CA ASP A 165 -3.34 -14.03 -5.37
C ASP A 165 -3.45 -15.32 -6.23
N ALA A 166 -2.46 -16.17 -6.13
CA ALA A 166 -2.50 -17.54 -6.59
C ALA A 166 -1.69 -18.45 -5.64
N ALA A 167 -2.24 -19.60 -5.30
CA ALA A 167 -1.53 -20.62 -4.55
C ALA A 167 -0.63 -21.47 -5.46
N ASP A 168 0.35 -22.17 -4.87
CA ASP A 168 1.18 -23.14 -5.61
C ASP A 168 0.36 -24.30 -6.19
N VAL A 169 -0.73 -24.67 -5.52
CA VAL A 169 -1.66 -25.72 -5.94
C VAL A 169 -3.04 -25.11 -6.19
N ASP A 170 -3.64 -25.46 -7.33
CA ASP A 170 -4.98 -24.99 -7.69
C ASP A 170 -6.02 -25.37 -6.63
N ASN A 171 -6.91 -24.43 -6.32
CA ASN A 171 -7.97 -24.55 -5.32
C ASN A 171 -7.49 -24.76 -3.87
N GLN A 172 -6.20 -24.55 -3.57
CA GLN A 172 -5.65 -24.76 -2.23
C GLN A 172 -6.10 -23.69 -1.25
N TYR A 173 -6.07 -22.43 -1.65
CA TYR A 173 -6.46 -21.28 -0.83
C TYR A 173 -7.59 -20.50 -1.47
N SER A 174 -8.34 -19.78 -0.63
CA SER A 174 -9.48 -18.94 -1.01
C SER A 174 -9.65 -17.83 -0.02
N GLY A 175 -10.04 -16.64 -0.46
CA GLY A 175 -10.34 -15.52 0.43
C GLY A 175 -9.62 -14.24 0.05
N VAL A 176 -9.83 -13.20 0.86
CA VAL A 176 -9.23 -11.88 0.69
C VAL A 176 -8.26 -11.57 1.83
N LYS A 177 -7.17 -10.88 1.55
CA LYS A 177 -6.15 -10.52 2.52
C LYS A 177 -5.78 -9.05 2.36
N THR A 178 -5.51 -8.36 3.48
CA THR A 178 -5.05 -6.97 3.49
C THR A 178 -3.65 -6.89 4.09
N TYR A 179 -2.70 -6.39 3.31
CA TYR A 179 -1.32 -6.20 3.74
C TYR A 179 -1.00 -4.74 4.04
N TYR A 180 -0.27 -4.51 5.13
CA TYR A 180 0.36 -3.24 5.49
C TYR A 180 1.86 -3.47 5.76
N TYR A 181 2.69 -2.43 5.68
CA TYR A 181 4.11 -2.54 6.04
C TYR A 181 4.38 -1.86 7.39
N TYR A 182 4.04 -0.57 7.52
CA TYR A 182 4.31 0.20 8.74
C TYR A 182 3.21 0.02 9.78
N ASN A 183 3.57 -0.31 11.03
CA ASN A 183 2.63 -0.50 12.15
C ASN A 183 1.69 0.70 12.34
N LYS A 184 2.18 1.92 12.07
CA LYS A 184 1.37 3.15 12.12
C LYS A 184 0.18 3.16 11.15
N TYR A 185 0.13 2.24 10.18
CA TYR A 185 -0.96 2.09 9.20
C TYR A 185 -1.83 0.85 9.44
N GLN A 186 -1.60 0.14 10.54
CA GLN A 186 -2.40 -1.03 10.90
C GLN A 186 -3.88 -0.70 11.09
N ASN A 187 -4.20 0.49 11.64
CA ASN A 187 -5.59 0.94 11.80
C ASN A 187 -6.30 1.13 10.45
N LEU A 188 -5.61 1.60 9.41
CA LEU A 188 -6.16 1.67 8.05
C LEU A 188 -6.46 0.26 7.51
N ALA A 189 -5.52 -0.67 7.69
CA ALA A 189 -5.70 -2.07 7.26
C ALA A 189 -6.90 -2.71 7.97
N GLN A 190 -7.03 -2.53 9.29
CA GLN A 190 -8.18 -3.02 10.07
C GLN A 190 -9.50 -2.40 9.59
N SER A 191 -9.50 -1.09 9.33
CA SER A 191 -10.70 -0.36 8.94
C SER A 191 -11.28 -0.85 7.61
N ILE A 192 -10.41 -1.21 6.64
CA ILE A 192 -10.82 -1.78 5.36
C ILE A 192 -11.16 -3.27 5.52
N SER A 193 -10.28 -4.05 6.16
CA SER A 193 -10.46 -5.49 6.32
C SER A 193 -11.78 -5.85 7.02
N HIS A 194 -12.19 -5.13 8.06
CA HIS A 194 -13.48 -5.38 8.73
C HIS A 194 -14.70 -5.24 7.80
N GLN A 195 -14.61 -4.45 6.73
CA GLN A 195 -15.71 -4.36 5.77
C GLN A 195 -15.81 -5.63 4.92
N PHE A 196 -14.70 -6.33 4.73
CA PHE A 196 -14.64 -7.57 3.96
C PHE A 196 -15.24 -8.79 4.70
N ASP A 197 -15.58 -8.68 5.99
CA ASP A 197 -16.24 -9.76 6.75
C ASP A 197 -17.61 -10.13 6.16
N ASN A 198 -18.21 -9.24 5.36
CA ASN A 198 -19.49 -9.48 4.69
C ASN A 198 -19.37 -9.94 3.23
N LEU A 199 -18.15 -10.20 2.76
CA LEU A 199 -17.93 -10.75 1.41
C LEU A 199 -18.34 -12.21 1.32
N PRO A 200 -18.64 -12.72 0.11
CA PRO A 200 -18.88 -14.15 -0.11
C PRO A 200 -17.61 -15.00 0.00
N LEU A 201 -16.43 -14.39 -0.07
CA LEU A 201 -15.14 -15.00 0.20
C LEU A 201 -14.72 -14.73 1.64
N ASN A 202 -13.95 -15.64 2.22
CA ASN A 202 -13.46 -15.49 3.59
C ASN A 202 -12.51 -14.30 3.70
N ASN A 203 -12.69 -13.46 4.70
CA ASN A 203 -11.71 -12.47 5.09
C ASN A 203 -10.59 -13.16 5.88
N LEU A 204 -9.37 -13.18 5.34
CA LEU A 204 -8.18 -13.75 5.96
C LEU A 204 -7.48 -12.75 6.90
N GLY A 205 -8.09 -11.58 7.09
CA GLY A 205 -7.63 -10.53 7.99
C GLY A 205 -6.49 -9.69 7.43
N ILE A 206 -5.75 -9.08 8.36
CA ILE A 206 -4.61 -8.21 8.04
C ILE A 206 -3.29 -8.92 8.34
N GLU A 207 -2.24 -8.56 7.59
CA GLU A 207 -0.89 -9.10 7.80
C GLU A 207 0.16 -8.04 7.45
N GLN A 208 1.29 -8.07 8.16
CA GLN A 208 2.44 -7.25 7.79
C GLN A 208 3.18 -7.92 6.63
N GLY A 209 3.23 -7.24 5.47
CA GLY A 209 3.88 -7.74 4.25
C GLY A 209 5.00 -6.83 3.78
N ASN A 210 6.14 -7.41 3.39
CA ASN A 210 7.30 -6.67 2.89
C ASN A 210 7.21 -6.46 1.37
N PHE A 211 6.18 -5.76 0.90
CA PHE A 211 6.01 -5.41 -0.50
C PHE A 211 6.58 -4.00 -0.77
N GLU A 212 7.36 -3.86 -1.84
CA GLU A 212 8.02 -2.60 -2.20
C GLU A 212 7.03 -1.45 -2.32
N VAL A 213 5.89 -1.67 -2.99
CA VAL A 213 4.89 -0.62 -3.25
C VAL A 213 4.23 -0.05 -2.00
N ILE A 214 4.26 -0.76 -0.86
CA ILE A 214 3.74 -0.26 0.44
C ILE A 214 4.84 0.08 1.44
N ARG A 215 6.09 -0.40 1.21
CA ARG A 215 7.27 -0.09 2.01
C ARG A 215 7.90 1.25 1.60
N GLU A 216 8.01 1.52 0.29
CA GLU A 216 8.75 2.67 -0.24
C GLU A 216 7.86 3.91 -0.44
N THR A 217 6.98 4.14 0.51
CA THR A 217 6.02 5.26 0.49
C THR A 217 6.06 6.04 1.79
N THR A 218 5.67 7.32 1.74
CA THR A 218 5.60 8.20 2.92
C THR A 218 4.18 8.37 3.47
N GLN A 219 3.17 7.90 2.76
CA GLN A 219 1.75 7.99 3.12
C GLN A 219 1.19 6.63 3.56
N PRO A 220 0.00 6.59 4.19
CA PRO A 220 -0.73 5.36 4.47
C PRO A 220 -0.91 4.52 3.21
N SER A 221 -0.40 3.27 3.22
CA SER A 221 -0.32 2.41 2.04
C SER A 221 -0.69 0.97 2.39
N LEU A 222 -1.54 0.36 1.57
CA LEU A 222 -1.95 -1.04 1.69
C LEU A 222 -1.84 -1.76 0.35
N LEU A 223 -1.64 -3.09 0.42
CA LEU A 223 -1.83 -4.00 -0.70
C LEU A 223 -3.01 -4.92 -0.37
N LEU A 224 -3.94 -5.03 -1.30
CA LEU A 224 -5.17 -5.80 -1.14
C LEU A 224 -5.18 -6.98 -2.11
N GLU A 225 -5.14 -8.20 -1.56
CA GLU A 225 -5.39 -9.44 -2.30
C GLU A 225 -6.89 -9.75 -2.25
N LEU A 226 -7.57 -9.62 -3.38
CA LEU A 226 -9.03 -9.63 -3.44
C LEU A 226 -9.62 -10.97 -3.93
N GLY A 227 -8.89 -12.06 -3.68
CA GLY A 227 -9.24 -13.44 -4.01
C GLY A 227 -8.12 -14.15 -4.76
N TYR A 228 -8.24 -15.47 -4.91
CA TYR A 228 -7.26 -16.32 -5.59
C TYR A 228 -7.71 -16.63 -7.01
N LEU A 229 -6.91 -16.25 -8.02
CA LEU A 229 -7.25 -16.49 -9.43
C LEU A 229 -7.23 -17.96 -9.81
N ASN A 230 -6.39 -18.77 -9.17
CA ASN A 230 -6.33 -20.20 -9.37
C ASN A 230 -7.22 -20.99 -8.39
N ASN A 231 -8.28 -20.35 -7.88
CA ASN A 231 -9.37 -20.99 -7.16
C ASN A 231 -10.69 -20.78 -7.94
N GLU A 232 -11.37 -21.86 -8.31
CA GLU A 232 -12.59 -21.80 -9.14
C GLU A 232 -13.73 -21.03 -8.48
N LYS A 233 -13.90 -21.16 -7.15
CA LYS A 233 -14.90 -20.41 -6.39
C LYS A 233 -14.58 -18.92 -6.39
N ASP A 234 -13.34 -18.55 -6.09
CA ASP A 234 -12.90 -17.16 -6.04
C ASP A 234 -12.99 -16.53 -7.44
N LEU A 235 -12.54 -17.24 -8.47
CA LEU A 235 -12.59 -16.77 -9.85
C LEU A 235 -14.03 -16.44 -10.31
N ALA A 236 -15.01 -17.24 -9.90
CA ALA A 236 -16.40 -16.95 -10.21
C ALA A 236 -16.88 -15.61 -9.63
N TYR A 237 -16.41 -15.25 -8.42
CA TYR A 237 -16.66 -13.95 -7.82
C TYR A 237 -15.83 -12.84 -8.48
N ILE A 238 -14.52 -13.02 -8.63
CA ILE A 238 -13.59 -12.02 -9.20
C ILE A 238 -14.07 -11.54 -10.58
N THR A 239 -14.63 -12.44 -11.39
CA THR A 239 -15.17 -12.12 -12.72
C THR A 239 -16.57 -11.49 -12.70
N SER A 240 -17.26 -11.50 -11.55
CA SER A 240 -18.60 -10.95 -11.38
C SER A 240 -18.57 -9.43 -11.12
N ASN A 241 -19.48 -8.69 -11.74
CA ASN A 241 -19.65 -7.27 -11.49
C ASN A 241 -20.14 -6.99 -10.06
N ASP A 242 -21.06 -7.80 -9.55
CA ASP A 242 -21.64 -7.65 -8.22
C ASP A 242 -20.57 -7.73 -7.13
N TYR A 243 -19.62 -8.63 -7.29
CA TYR A 243 -18.49 -8.76 -6.36
C TYR A 243 -17.57 -7.55 -6.41
N ARG A 244 -17.24 -7.05 -7.61
CA ARG A 244 -16.42 -5.85 -7.77
C ARG A 244 -17.07 -4.62 -7.17
N GLU A 245 -18.39 -4.45 -7.37
CA GLU A 245 -19.14 -3.34 -6.78
C GLU A 245 -19.19 -3.45 -5.25
N LYS A 246 -19.35 -4.67 -4.73
CA LYS A 246 -19.35 -4.90 -3.29
C LYS A 246 -17.98 -4.55 -2.66
N ILE A 247 -16.88 -5.05 -3.23
CA ILE A 247 -15.51 -4.68 -2.81
C ILE A 247 -15.32 -3.17 -2.83
N ALA A 248 -15.72 -2.50 -3.91
CA ALA A 248 -15.56 -1.07 -4.04
C ALA A 248 -16.32 -0.30 -2.96
N ASN A 249 -17.56 -0.70 -2.66
CA ASN A 249 -18.37 -0.09 -1.59
C ASN A 249 -17.79 -0.38 -0.21
N ASP A 250 -17.24 -1.56 0.02
CA ASP A 250 -16.61 -1.93 1.28
C ASP A 250 -15.30 -1.14 1.50
N ILE A 251 -14.50 -0.91 0.45
CA ILE A 251 -13.32 -0.02 0.52
C ILE A 251 -13.74 1.42 0.83
N VAL A 252 -14.79 1.94 0.22
CA VAL A 252 -15.34 3.29 0.53
C VAL A 252 -15.67 3.40 2.01
N LYS A 253 -16.45 2.46 2.55
CA LYS A 253 -16.82 2.45 3.98
C LYS A 253 -15.60 2.35 4.91
N GLY A 254 -14.64 1.49 4.55
CA GLY A 254 -13.40 1.33 5.32
C GLY A 254 -12.59 2.62 5.36
N LEU A 255 -12.48 3.33 4.24
CA LEU A 255 -11.81 4.63 4.19
C LEU A 255 -12.58 5.73 4.92
N GLU A 256 -13.92 5.77 4.82
CA GLU A 256 -14.75 6.70 5.60
C GLU A 256 -14.52 6.50 7.11
N ASN A 257 -14.53 5.25 7.58
CA ASN A 257 -14.25 4.92 8.98
C ASN A 257 -12.84 5.34 9.38
N PHE A 258 -11.84 5.08 8.54
CA PHE A 258 -10.46 5.49 8.80
C PHE A 258 -10.33 7.01 8.93
N PHE A 259 -10.85 7.77 7.98
CA PHE A 259 -10.75 9.24 8.01
C PHE A 259 -11.54 9.89 9.14
N ASN A 260 -12.67 9.32 9.55
CA ASN A 260 -13.49 9.87 10.64
C ASN A 260 -12.89 9.63 12.03
N ASN A 261 -11.97 8.67 12.17
CA ASN A 261 -11.37 8.26 13.45
C ASN A 261 -9.90 8.71 13.64
N ASN A 262 -9.34 9.48 12.67
CA ASN A 262 -7.96 9.99 12.74
C ASN A 262 -7.86 11.51 12.80
#